data_d872edb8b8dc8cf10bbd59bac770ac08
#
_entry.id   d872edb8b8dc8cf10bbd59bac770ac08
#
_cell.length_a   1.000
_cell.length_b   1.000
_cell.length_c   1.000
_cell.angle_alpha   90.00
_cell.angle_beta   90.00
_cell.angle_gamma   90.00
#
_symmetry.space_group_name_H-M   'P 1'
#
loop_
_entity.id
_entity.type
_entity.pdbx_description
1 polymer ?
#
loop_
_entity_poly.entity_id
_entity_poly.type
_entity_poly.pdbx_seq_one_letter_code
_entity_poly.pdbx_strand_id
1 'polypeptide(L)'
;STQGVSSAASDVYKRQRLYTSELVKKYKARTVVNHVSIDVNQGEIVGLLGPNGAGKTTTFYMIVGLIKPNEGQIFLEDDNGQVAELTKEPVYRRAQMGVGYLAQEASVFRRLSVEDNIKAVLEMTDLKKDEQAARCEALIEEFRLQKVRKSLGIQLSGGERRRTEIARAVAINPAFILLDEPFAGVDPIAVEDIQSIVATLKNKNIGVIITDHNVDETLAITDRTYLLFEGKILKAGSAEELAADPMVRKVYLGQHFELRRSPTLDKLRKGQPANAAEEKPSEEKPSEEK
;
A
#
# COMPACT_ATOMS: atom_id res chain seq x y z
N SER A 1 -35.03 -25.79 -34.45
CA SER A 1 -35.00 -24.81 -33.36
C SER A 1 -34.06 -25.30 -32.25
N THR A 2 -32.80 -24.97 -32.34
CA THR A 2 -31.82 -25.22 -31.30
C THR A 2 -31.34 -23.87 -30.77
N GLN A 3 -31.82 -23.53 -29.59
CA GLN A 3 -31.37 -22.34 -28.86
C GLN A 3 -29.93 -22.58 -28.39
N GLY A 4 -29.02 -21.75 -28.89
CA GLY A 4 -27.68 -21.66 -28.40
C GLY A 4 -27.67 -21.07 -26.98
N VAL A 5 -27.24 -21.88 -26.01
CA VAL A 5 -26.91 -21.42 -24.67
C VAL A 5 -25.61 -20.63 -24.80
N SER A 6 -25.72 -19.30 -24.71
CA SER A 6 -24.58 -18.43 -24.58
C SER A 6 -23.91 -18.73 -23.24
N SER A 7 -22.79 -19.42 -23.28
CA SER A 7 -21.85 -19.53 -22.18
C SER A 7 -21.31 -18.13 -21.92
N ALA A 8 -21.79 -17.47 -20.90
CA ALA A 8 -21.09 -16.33 -20.30
C ALA A 8 -19.77 -16.87 -19.76
N ALA A 9 -18.73 -16.81 -20.59
CA ALA A 9 -17.37 -16.96 -20.15
C ALA A 9 -17.14 -15.83 -19.12
N SER A 10 -16.90 -16.20 -17.87
CA SER A 10 -16.37 -15.31 -16.87
C SER A 10 -15.11 -14.67 -17.45
N ASP A 11 -15.18 -13.38 -17.75
CA ASP A 11 -14.01 -12.57 -18.02
C ASP A 11 -13.16 -12.60 -16.73
N VAL A 12 -12.27 -13.58 -16.65
CA VAL A 12 -11.17 -13.59 -15.71
C VAL A 12 -10.26 -12.48 -16.20
N TYR A 13 -10.44 -11.27 -15.68
CA TYR A 13 -9.49 -10.18 -15.85
C TYR A 13 -8.13 -10.72 -15.42
N LYS A 14 -7.25 -10.96 -16.39
CA LYS A 14 -5.86 -11.29 -16.09
C LYS A 14 -5.27 -10.05 -15.41
N ARG A 15 -4.92 -10.21 -14.14
CA ARG A 15 -4.35 -9.15 -13.31
C ARG A 15 -2.84 -9.27 -13.39
N GLN A 16 -2.16 -8.14 -13.49
CA GLN A 16 -0.71 -8.10 -13.36
C GLN A 16 -0.30 -8.64 -11.98
N ARG A 17 0.87 -9.25 -11.91
CA ARG A 17 1.43 -9.85 -10.70
C ARG A 17 2.88 -9.44 -10.52
N LEU A 18 3.21 -8.91 -9.35
CA LEU A 18 4.58 -8.68 -8.92
C LEU A 18 4.98 -9.78 -7.95
N TYR A 19 6.05 -10.52 -8.23
CA TYR A 19 6.44 -11.63 -7.39
C TYR A 19 7.95 -11.83 -7.31
N THR A 20 8.39 -12.54 -6.27
CA THR A 20 9.78 -12.90 -6.04
C THR A 20 9.92 -14.41 -5.95
N SER A 21 11.10 -14.92 -6.32
CA SER A 21 11.45 -16.32 -6.23
C SER A 21 12.76 -16.46 -5.47
N GLU A 22 12.70 -17.14 -4.31
CA GLU A 22 13.86 -17.59 -3.52
C GLU A 22 14.88 -16.49 -3.23
N LEU A 23 14.43 -15.29 -2.82
CA LEU A 23 15.32 -14.18 -2.52
C LEU A 23 16.25 -14.49 -1.36
N VAL A 24 17.55 -14.29 -1.58
CA VAL A 24 18.59 -14.41 -0.55
C VAL A 24 19.38 -13.12 -0.45
N LYS A 25 19.60 -12.65 0.77
CA LYS A 25 20.52 -11.55 1.06
C LYS A 25 21.44 -11.87 2.21
N LYS A 26 22.73 -11.76 1.92
CA LYS A 26 23.82 -11.98 2.89
C LYS A 26 24.60 -10.68 3.10
N TYR A 27 24.91 -10.36 4.33
CA TYR A 27 25.83 -9.30 4.71
C TYR A 27 27.01 -9.96 5.47
N LYS A 28 28.17 -10.02 4.84
CA LYS A 28 29.32 -10.79 5.35
C LYS A 28 28.90 -12.24 5.63
N ALA A 29 29.04 -12.70 6.87
CA ALA A 29 28.67 -14.07 7.28
C ALA A 29 27.18 -14.22 7.67
N ARG A 30 26.41 -13.13 7.78
CA ARG A 30 25.02 -13.18 8.23
C ARG A 30 24.07 -13.22 7.04
N THR A 31 23.24 -14.26 6.95
CA THR A 31 22.11 -14.32 6.04
C THR A 31 20.93 -13.59 6.70
N VAL A 32 20.47 -12.50 6.09
CA VAL A 32 19.38 -11.65 6.61
C VAL A 32 18.05 -11.99 5.96
N VAL A 33 18.07 -12.39 4.68
CA VAL A 33 16.93 -12.94 3.94
C VAL A 33 17.36 -14.28 3.37
N ASN A 34 16.54 -15.31 3.56
CA ASN A 34 16.89 -16.69 3.30
C ASN A 34 15.74 -17.41 2.58
N HIS A 35 15.81 -17.47 1.25
CA HIS A 35 14.82 -18.10 0.37
C HIS A 35 13.40 -17.57 0.56
N VAL A 36 13.24 -16.25 0.47
CA VAL A 36 11.94 -15.58 0.62
C VAL A 36 11.28 -15.41 -0.74
N SER A 37 10.08 -15.99 -0.89
CA SER A 37 9.21 -15.84 -2.06
C SER A 37 7.90 -15.22 -1.64
N ILE A 38 7.57 -14.04 -2.18
CA ILE A 38 6.31 -13.33 -1.95
C ILE A 38 5.72 -12.87 -3.27
N ASP A 39 4.44 -12.63 -3.30
CA ASP A 39 3.73 -12.12 -4.46
C ASP A 39 2.60 -11.17 -4.06
N VAL A 40 2.21 -10.31 -4.99
CA VAL A 40 1.04 -9.43 -4.92
C VAL A 40 0.40 -9.31 -6.29
N ASN A 41 -0.92 -9.37 -6.32
CA ASN A 41 -1.71 -9.13 -7.53
C ASN A 41 -2.22 -7.69 -7.56
N GLN A 42 -2.51 -7.17 -8.76
CA GLN A 42 -3.25 -5.91 -8.86
C GLN A 42 -4.57 -5.99 -8.10
N GLY A 43 -4.92 -4.91 -7.38
CA GLY A 43 -6.12 -4.85 -6.56
C GLY A 43 -6.05 -5.72 -5.30
N GLU A 44 -4.85 -6.09 -4.83
CA GLU A 44 -4.60 -6.80 -3.59
C GLU A 44 -3.73 -5.94 -2.65
N ILE A 45 -4.01 -5.98 -1.35
CA ILE A 45 -3.16 -5.38 -0.31
C ILE A 45 -2.46 -6.50 0.45
N VAL A 46 -1.14 -6.58 0.31
CA VAL A 46 -0.30 -7.60 0.95
C VAL A 46 0.54 -6.97 2.05
N GLY A 47 0.46 -7.52 3.26
CA GLY A 47 1.29 -7.16 4.41
C GLY A 47 2.61 -7.93 4.41
N LEU A 48 3.70 -7.26 4.80
CA LEU A 48 4.99 -7.89 5.10
C LEU A 48 5.38 -7.56 6.53
N LEU A 49 5.03 -8.43 7.45
CA LEU A 49 5.17 -8.24 8.90
C LEU A 49 6.26 -9.14 9.50
N GLY A 50 6.61 -8.90 10.75
CA GLY A 50 7.57 -9.67 11.52
C GLY A 50 8.33 -8.82 12.54
N PRO A 51 9.04 -9.43 13.48
CA PRO A 51 9.83 -8.73 14.48
C PRO A 51 11.00 -7.94 13.88
N ASN A 52 11.63 -7.09 14.70
CA ASN A 52 12.82 -6.35 14.28
C ASN A 52 13.95 -7.32 13.92
N GLY A 53 14.62 -7.06 12.79
CA GLY A 53 15.66 -7.93 12.27
C GLY A 53 15.19 -9.18 11.52
N ALA A 54 13.88 -9.37 11.32
CA ALA A 54 13.32 -10.50 10.57
C ALA A 54 13.62 -10.47 9.07
N GLY A 55 14.16 -9.37 8.53
CA GLY A 55 14.48 -9.25 7.11
C GLY A 55 13.44 -8.48 6.29
N LYS A 56 12.37 -7.93 6.90
CA LYS A 56 11.29 -7.19 6.21
C LYS A 56 11.82 -6.08 5.29
N THR A 57 12.46 -5.09 5.87
CA THR A 57 13.00 -3.93 5.14
C THR A 57 13.99 -4.33 4.05
N THR A 58 14.82 -5.36 4.32
CA THR A 58 15.78 -5.87 3.33
C THR A 58 15.04 -6.52 2.15
N THR A 59 14.03 -7.36 2.41
CA THR A 59 13.18 -7.97 1.37
C THR A 59 12.47 -6.89 0.57
N PHE A 60 11.85 -5.96 1.25
CA PHE A 60 11.15 -4.83 0.66
C PHE A 60 12.07 -4.00 -0.26
N TYR A 61 13.27 -3.64 0.22
CA TYR A 61 14.26 -2.88 -0.57
C TYR A 61 14.83 -3.66 -1.76
N MET A 62 14.87 -4.98 -1.69
CA MET A 62 15.20 -5.79 -2.87
C MET A 62 14.11 -5.67 -3.94
N ILE A 63 12.83 -5.70 -3.56
CA ILE A 63 11.70 -5.56 -4.49
C ILE A 63 11.65 -4.15 -5.09
N VAL A 64 11.93 -3.11 -4.30
CA VAL A 64 12.03 -1.72 -4.78
C VAL A 64 13.22 -1.52 -5.74
N GLY A 65 14.31 -2.30 -5.56
CA GLY A 65 15.55 -2.16 -6.34
C GLY A 65 16.62 -1.32 -5.66
N LEU A 66 16.44 -0.96 -4.39
CA LEU A 66 17.45 -0.24 -3.58
C LEU A 66 18.59 -1.16 -3.15
N ILE A 67 18.33 -2.45 -2.98
CA ILE A 67 19.30 -3.47 -2.61
C ILE A 67 19.25 -4.59 -3.65
N LYS A 68 20.41 -5.06 -4.12
CA LYS A 68 20.48 -6.23 -4.99
C LYS A 68 20.47 -7.51 -4.16
N PRO A 69 19.65 -8.54 -4.50
CA PRO A 69 19.73 -9.85 -3.89
C PRO A 69 21.08 -10.52 -4.22
N ASN A 70 21.52 -11.46 -3.37
CA ASN A 70 22.64 -12.33 -3.66
C ASN A 70 22.21 -13.51 -4.55
N GLU A 71 21.00 -14.02 -4.29
CA GLU A 71 20.37 -15.14 -5.01
C GLU A 71 18.86 -14.87 -5.13
N GLY A 72 18.20 -15.54 -6.05
CA GLY A 72 16.77 -15.38 -6.33
C GLY A 72 16.49 -14.28 -7.34
N GLN A 73 15.24 -14.14 -7.70
CA GLN A 73 14.79 -13.28 -8.79
C GLN A 73 13.51 -12.53 -8.43
N ILE A 74 13.25 -11.43 -9.13
CA ILE A 74 12.08 -10.58 -8.98
C ILE A 74 11.45 -10.40 -10.35
N PHE A 75 10.13 -10.61 -10.46
CA PHE A 75 9.41 -10.63 -11.70
C PHE A 75 8.16 -9.76 -11.65
N LEU A 76 7.84 -9.19 -12.81
CA LEU A 76 6.57 -8.54 -13.11
C LEU A 76 5.91 -9.30 -14.26
N GLU A 77 4.74 -9.84 -14.02
CA GLU A 77 3.89 -10.49 -15.01
C GLU A 77 2.79 -9.52 -15.43
N ASP A 78 2.62 -9.31 -16.74
CA ASP A 78 1.59 -8.42 -17.28
C ASP A 78 0.26 -9.15 -17.50
N ASP A 79 -0.76 -8.39 -17.94
CA ASP A 79 -2.13 -8.91 -18.20
C ASP A 79 -2.16 -9.99 -19.31
N ASN A 80 -1.12 -10.08 -20.14
CA ASN A 80 -0.99 -11.07 -21.19
C ASN A 80 -0.24 -12.33 -20.75
N GLY A 81 0.28 -12.34 -19.52
CA GLY A 81 1.13 -13.39 -18.97
C GLY A 81 2.58 -13.30 -19.45
N GLN A 82 3.01 -12.14 -19.98
CA GLN A 82 4.41 -11.90 -20.28
C GLN A 82 5.15 -11.53 -18.99
N VAL A 83 6.28 -12.18 -18.78
CA VAL A 83 7.07 -12.02 -17.56
C VAL A 83 8.32 -11.21 -17.86
N ALA A 84 8.49 -10.09 -17.16
CA ALA A 84 9.68 -9.26 -17.17
C ALA A 84 10.47 -9.50 -15.88
N GLU A 85 11.78 -9.77 -16.00
CA GLU A 85 12.66 -9.89 -14.85
C GLU A 85 13.15 -8.51 -14.38
N LEU A 86 12.86 -8.17 -13.14
CA LEU A 86 13.22 -6.89 -12.51
C LEU A 86 14.51 -6.95 -11.68
N THR A 87 15.08 -8.11 -11.46
CA THR A 87 16.17 -8.34 -10.48
C THR A 87 17.34 -7.36 -10.64
N LYS A 88 17.72 -7.07 -11.90
CA LYS A 88 18.83 -6.17 -12.23
C LYS A 88 18.39 -4.75 -12.55
N GLU A 89 17.09 -4.51 -12.69
CA GLU A 89 16.56 -3.21 -13.04
C GLU A 89 16.70 -2.21 -11.88
N PRO A 90 17.20 -0.99 -12.15
CA PRO A 90 17.30 0.06 -11.14
C PRO A 90 15.91 0.61 -10.78
N VAL A 91 15.82 1.30 -9.64
CA VAL A 91 14.55 1.86 -9.10
C VAL A 91 13.76 2.64 -10.14
N TYR A 92 14.41 3.54 -10.91
CA TYR A 92 13.72 4.37 -11.90
C TYR A 92 13.09 3.54 -13.04
N ARG A 93 13.76 2.46 -13.45
CA ARG A 93 13.21 1.54 -14.47
C ARG A 93 12.00 0.79 -13.94
N ARG A 94 12.07 0.31 -12.70
CA ARG A 94 10.91 -0.33 -12.03
C ARG A 94 9.75 0.64 -11.92
N ALA A 95 10.01 1.92 -11.63
CA ALA A 95 8.98 2.95 -11.61
C ALA A 95 8.33 3.14 -13.00
N GLN A 96 9.13 3.18 -14.08
CA GLN A 96 8.62 3.22 -15.47
C GLN A 96 7.82 1.98 -15.85
N MET A 97 8.10 0.82 -15.23
CA MET A 97 7.36 -0.43 -15.41
C MET A 97 6.13 -0.52 -14.49
N GLY A 98 5.78 0.54 -13.77
CA GLY A 98 4.59 0.62 -12.95
C GLY A 98 4.76 0.19 -11.49
N VAL A 99 5.99 0.09 -10.96
CA VAL A 99 6.25 -0.23 -9.55
C VAL A 99 6.61 1.05 -8.79
N GLY A 100 5.62 1.64 -8.10
CA GLY A 100 5.80 2.82 -7.26
C GLY A 100 6.39 2.48 -5.89
N TYR A 101 7.04 3.48 -5.26
CA TYR A 101 7.63 3.34 -3.93
C TYR A 101 7.37 4.58 -3.08
N LEU A 102 6.96 4.36 -1.84
CA LEU A 102 6.84 5.38 -0.81
C LEU A 102 7.77 5.04 0.36
N ALA A 103 8.81 5.84 0.53
CA ALA A 103 9.79 5.67 1.59
C ALA A 103 9.22 5.94 3.00
N GLN A 104 9.85 5.35 4.01
CA GLN A 104 9.58 5.65 5.42
C GLN A 104 9.90 7.11 5.75
N GLU A 105 11.06 7.59 5.27
CA GLU A 105 11.46 8.98 5.48
C GLU A 105 10.66 9.95 4.62
N ALA A 106 10.42 11.15 5.16
CA ALA A 106 9.68 12.21 4.48
C ALA A 106 10.32 12.58 3.13
N SER A 107 9.58 12.32 2.05
CA SER A 107 10.03 12.54 0.66
C SER A 107 9.43 13.79 0.01
N VAL A 108 8.56 14.52 0.72
CA VAL A 108 7.94 15.75 0.21
C VAL A 108 8.99 16.82 -0.11
N PHE A 109 8.86 17.50 -1.22
CA PHE A 109 9.68 18.67 -1.53
C PHE A 109 9.31 19.83 -0.60
N ARG A 110 10.13 20.06 0.41
CA ARG A 110 9.83 20.94 1.55
C ARG A 110 9.54 22.38 1.18
N ARG A 111 10.13 22.88 0.06
CA ARG A 111 10.00 24.26 -0.43
C ARG A 111 8.98 24.42 -1.55
N LEU A 112 8.34 23.35 -1.97
CA LEU A 112 7.23 23.39 -2.94
C LEU A 112 5.92 23.32 -2.21
N SER A 113 4.86 23.91 -2.79
CA SER A 113 3.49 23.74 -2.32
C SER A 113 3.04 22.29 -2.52
N VAL A 114 1.93 21.89 -1.89
CA VAL A 114 1.31 20.58 -2.12
C VAL A 114 1.01 20.38 -3.60
N GLU A 115 0.39 21.38 -4.23
CA GLU A 115 0.09 21.35 -5.66
C GLU A 115 1.35 21.18 -6.52
N ASP A 116 2.40 21.95 -6.21
CA ASP A 116 3.65 21.88 -6.98
C ASP A 116 4.41 20.58 -6.74
N ASN A 117 4.27 19.98 -5.55
CA ASN A 117 4.78 18.64 -5.27
C ASN A 117 4.16 17.58 -6.19
N ILE A 118 2.85 17.67 -6.46
CA ILE A 118 2.15 16.74 -7.35
C ILE A 118 2.49 17.05 -8.81
N LYS A 119 2.47 18.34 -9.21
CA LYS A 119 2.81 18.77 -10.57
C LYS A 119 4.20 18.37 -10.99
N ALA A 120 5.20 18.51 -10.11
CA ALA A 120 6.58 18.13 -10.40
C ALA A 120 6.75 16.66 -10.84
N VAL A 121 5.88 15.77 -10.32
CA VAL A 121 5.88 14.36 -10.74
C VAL A 121 5.10 14.16 -12.05
N LEU A 122 3.98 14.89 -12.23
CA LEU A 122 3.19 14.82 -13.45
C LEU A 122 3.96 15.35 -14.68
N GLU A 123 4.82 16.33 -14.49
CA GLU A 123 5.72 16.84 -15.56
C GLU A 123 6.69 15.79 -16.10
N MET A 124 6.94 14.71 -15.34
CA MET A 124 7.79 13.60 -15.78
C MET A 124 7.01 12.53 -16.56
N THR A 125 5.71 12.71 -16.77
CA THR A 125 4.85 11.80 -17.53
C THR A 125 4.65 12.31 -18.97
N ASP A 126 4.18 11.42 -19.86
CA ASP A 126 3.82 11.77 -21.24
C ASP A 126 2.44 12.46 -21.37
N LEU A 127 1.79 12.80 -20.25
CA LEU A 127 0.50 13.49 -20.23
C LEU A 127 0.64 14.92 -20.79
N LYS A 128 -0.36 15.36 -21.56
CA LYS A 128 -0.45 16.76 -22.00
C LYS A 128 -0.72 17.68 -20.82
N LYS A 129 -0.42 18.94 -20.95
CA LYS A 129 -0.58 19.95 -19.87
C LYS A 129 -1.99 19.99 -19.28
N ASP A 130 -3.01 19.87 -20.14
CA ASP A 130 -4.41 19.87 -19.71
C ASP A 130 -4.75 18.61 -18.88
N GLU A 131 -4.23 17.46 -19.31
CA GLU A 131 -4.37 16.18 -18.61
C GLU A 131 -3.59 16.17 -17.29
N GLN A 132 -2.40 16.77 -17.25
CA GLN A 132 -1.64 16.97 -16.01
C GLN A 132 -2.40 17.85 -15.02
N ALA A 133 -3.00 18.96 -15.49
CA ALA A 133 -3.80 19.84 -14.66
C ALA A 133 -5.03 19.11 -14.09
N ALA A 134 -5.79 18.43 -14.93
CA ALA A 134 -6.96 17.64 -14.52
C ALA A 134 -6.58 16.53 -13.52
N ARG A 135 -5.46 15.83 -13.76
CA ARG A 135 -4.97 14.79 -12.85
C ARG A 135 -4.53 15.37 -11.51
N CYS A 136 -3.89 16.54 -11.50
CA CYS A 136 -3.50 17.23 -10.27
C CYS A 136 -4.72 17.60 -9.44
N GLU A 137 -5.77 18.18 -10.04
CA GLU A 137 -7.04 18.50 -9.36
C GLU A 137 -7.67 17.23 -8.76
N ALA A 138 -7.80 16.18 -9.54
CA ALA A 138 -8.37 14.91 -9.08
C ALA A 138 -7.60 14.33 -7.88
N LEU A 139 -6.27 14.40 -7.89
CA LEU A 139 -5.45 13.93 -6.76
C LEU A 139 -5.61 14.81 -5.53
N ILE A 140 -5.66 16.14 -5.67
CA ILE A 140 -5.88 17.06 -4.55
C ILE A 140 -7.24 16.79 -3.89
N GLU A 141 -8.27 16.52 -4.68
CA GLU A 141 -9.61 16.19 -4.18
C GLU A 141 -9.61 14.82 -3.47
N GLU A 142 -9.14 13.81 -4.14
CA GLU A 142 -9.11 12.43 -3.66
C GLU A 142 -8.38 12.29 -2.33
N PHE A 143 -7.21 12.95 -2.20
CA PHE A 143 -6.38 12.89 -1.01
C PHE A 143 -6.72 13.96 0.03
N ARG A 144 -7.85 14.68 -0.15
CA ARG A 144 -8.36 15.71 0.78
C ARG A 144 -7.32 16.77 1.11
N LEU A 145 -6.62 17.26 0.08
CA LEU A 145 -5.53 18.23 0.20
C LEU A 145 -5.93 19.66 -0.14
N GLN A 146 -7.23 19.93 -0.41
CA GLN A 146 -7.72 21.25 -0.87
C GLN A 146 -7.33 22.37 0.09
N LYS A 147 -7.50 22.13 1.41
CA LYS A 147 -7.24 23.16 2.46
C LYS A 147 -5.76 23.55 2.53
N VAL A 148 -4.86 22.62 2.21
CA VAL A 148 -3.40 22.80 2.30
C VAL A 148 -2.73 22.91 0.94
N ARG A 149 -3.52 23.01 -0.13
CA ARG A 149 -3.06 23.04 -1.54
C ARG A 149 -1.86 23.97 -1.77
N LYS A 150 -1.88 25.17 -1.19
CA LYS A 150 -0.86 26.20 -1.34
C LYS A 150 0.17 26.21 -0.18
N SER A 151 0.00 25.36 0.82
CA SER A 151 0.96 25.24 1.93
C SER A 151 2.23 24.58 1.44
N LEU A 152 3.37 25.06 1.93
CA LEU A 152 4.67 24.45 1.63
C LEU A 152 4.82 23.09 2.34
N GLY A 153 5.55 22.17 1.74
CA GLY A 153 5.78 20.83 2.29
C GLY A 153 6.34 20.84 3.72
N ILE A 154 7.12 21.88 4.08
CA ILE A 154 7.66 22.04 5.44
C ILE A 154 6.60 22.41 6.49
N GLN A 155 5.46 22.95 6.07
CA GLN A 155 4.38 23.43 6.94
C GLN A 155 3.32 22.38 7.24
N LEU A 156 3.39 21.23 6.55
CA LEU A 156 2.39 20.17 6.64
C LEU A 156 2.50 19.39 7.95
N SER A 157 1.36 19.06 8.54
CA SER A 157 1.26 18.05 9.58
C SER A 157 1.74 16.68 9.08
N GLY A 158 1.97 15.72 9.99
CA GLY A 158 2.40 14.37 9.63
C GLY A 158 1.44 13.69 8.64
N GLY A 159 0.13 13.77 8.92
CA GLY A 159 -0.91 13.18 8.07
C GLY A 159 -1.05 13.88 6.71
N GLU A 160 -1.05 15.22 6.67
CA GLU A 160 -1.09 15.98 5.42
C GLU A 160 0.11 15.71 4.53
N ARG A 161 1.29 15.65 5.15
CA ARG A 161 2.54 15.27 4.46
C ARG A 161 2.43 13.88 3.86
N ARG A 162 1.98 12.89 4.64
CA ARG A 162 1.86 11.50 4.18
C ARG A 162 0.85 11.37 3.04
N ARG A 163 -0.31 12.04 3.14
CA ARG A 163 -1.28 12.09 2.03
C ARG A 163 -0.69 12.71 0.76
N THR A 164 0.10 13.78 0.89
CA THR A 164 0.77 14.43 -0.25
C THR A 164 1.80 13.47 -0.90
N GLU A 165 2.55 12.74 -0.10
CA GLU A 165 3.54 11.76 -0.59
C GLU A 165 2.88 10.60 -1.32
N ILE A 166 1.76 10.07 -0.79
CA ILE A 166 1.00 9.01 -1.46
C ILE A 166 0.39 9.56 -2.77
N ALA A 167 -0.18 10.75 -2.75
CA ALA A 167 -0.72 11.39 -3.96
C ALA A 167 0.33 11.52 -5.07
N ARG A 168 1.57 11.89 -4.72
CA ARG A 168 2.70 11.93 -5.65
C ARG A 168 3.03 10.54 -6.20
N ALA A 169 3.08 9.53 -5.34
CA ALA A 169 3.41 8.17 -5.77
C ALA A 169 2.33 7.59 -6.70
N VAL A 170 1.08 7.98 -6.53
CA VAL A 170 -0.06 7.56 -7.37
C VAL A 170 -0.20 8.42 -8.64
N ALA A 171 0.44 9.59 -8.69
CA ALA A 171 0.32 10.51 -9.84
C ALA A 171 0.73 9.87 -11.17
N ILE A 172 1.75 9.00 -11.15
CA ILE A 172 2.25 8.27 -12.33
C ILE A 172 1.42 7.03 -12.68
N ASN A 173 0.28 6.82 -12.01
CA ASN A 173 -0.62 5.68 -12.22
C ASN A 173 0.09 4.30 -12.15
N PRO A 174 0.74 3.96 -11.03
CA PRO A 174 1.47 2.71 -10.90
C PRO A 174 0.52 1.51 -10.88
N ALA A 175 0.98 0.35 -11.38
CA ALA A 175 0.27 -0.92 -11.23
C ALA A 175 0.43 -1.50 -9.82
N PHE A 176 1.59 -1.23 -9.22
CA PHE A 176 1.93 -1.63 -7.84
C PHE A 176 2.53 -0.47 -7.07
N ILE A 177 2.26 -0.40 -5.77
CA ILE A 177 2.89 0.56 -4.87
C ILE A 177 3.40 -0.14 -3.61
N LEU A 178 4.64 0.16 -3.27
CA LEU A 178 5.29 -0.35 -2.07
C LEU A 178 5.33 0.76 -1.01
N LEU A 179 4.68 0.54 0.13
CA LEU A 179 4.55 1.50 1.24
C LEU A 179 5.42 1.04 2.41
N ASP A 180 6.49 1.79 2.67
CA ASP A 180 7.41 1.53 3.78
C ASP A 180 6.97 2.33 5.01
N GLU A 181 6.48 1.63 6.04
CA GLU A 181 5.99 2.18 7.30
C GLU A 181 5.10 3.42 7.15
N PRO A 182 3.97 3.32 6.41
CA PRO A 182 3.12 4.48 6.12
C PRO A 182 2.45 5.10 7.34
N PHE A 183 2.35 4.37 8.45
CA PHE A 183 1.74 4.84 9.70
C PHE A 183 2.77 5.40 10.70
N ALA A 184 4.07 5.33 10.40
CA ALA A 184 5.10 5.78 11.30
C ALA A 184 5.05 7.31 11.51
N GLY A 185 5.01 7.73 12.78
CA GLY A 185 5.02 9.14 13.14
C GLY A 185 3.76 9.92 12.75
N VAL A 186 2.65 9.22 12.58
CA VAL A 186 1.33 9.77 12.24
C VAL A 186 0.42 9.64 13.47
N ASP A 187 -0.43 10.65 13.71
CA ASP A 187 -1.42 10.58 14.79
C ASP A 187 -2.54 9.57 14.47
N PRO A 188 -3.22 9.01 15.49
CA PRO A 188 -4.21 7.95 15.30
C PRO A 188 -5.36 8.32 14.35
N ILE A 189 -5.82 9.57 14.35
CA ILE A 189 -6.90 10.01 13.46
C ILE A 189 -6.42 10.00 12.01
N ALA A 190 -5.21 10.47 11.76
CA ALA A 190 -4.62 10.46 10.44
C ALA A 190 -4.23 9.06 9.96
N VAL A 191 -4.00 8.09 10.86
CA VAL A 191 -3.82 6.67 10.52
C VAL A 191 -5.07 6.12 9.84
N GLU A 192 -6.27 6.36 10.39
CA GLU A 192 -7.54 5.94 9.76
C GLU A 192 -7.73 6.54 8.37
N ASP A 193 -7.38 7.81 8.19
CA ASP A 193 -7.40 8.47 6.87
C ASP A 193 -6.46 7.77 5.89
N ILE A 194 -5.22 7.44 6.30
CA ILE A 194 -4.25 6.74 5.44
C ILE A 194 -4.72 5.32 5.12
N GLN A 195 -5.28 4.60 6.08
CA GLN A 195 -5.88 3.28 5.85
C GLN A 195 -7.00 3.34 4.80
N SER A 196 -7.88 4.33 4.90
CA SER A 196 -8.95 4.56 3.92
C SER A 196 -8.39 4.83 2.53
N ILE A 197 -7.33 5.61 2.43
CA ILE A 197 -6.63 5.89 1.17
C ILE A 197 -6.04 4.61 0.59
N VAL A 198 -5.30 3.82 1.38
CA VAL A 198 -4.70 2.56 0.94
C VAL A 198 -5.77 1.58 0.45
N ALA A 199 -6.90 1.47 1.17
CA ALA A 199 -8.03 0.67 0.73
C ALA A 199 -8.62 1.16 -0.61
N THR A 200 -8.62 2.49 -0.86
CA THR A 200 -9.04 3.06 -2.14
C THR A 200 -8.09 2.70 -3.29
N LEU A 201 -6.78 2.57 -3.04
CA LEU A 201 -5.83 2.14 -4.07
C LEU A 201 -6.16 0.75 -4.60
N LYS A 202 -6.58 -0.16 -3.73
CA LYS A 202 -7.08 -1.49 -4.13
C LYS A 202 -8.24 -1.38 -5.11
N ASN A 203 -9.21 -0.50 -4.83
CA ASN A 203 -10.38 -0.30 -5.70
C ASN A 203 -10.02 0.30 -7.07
N LYS A 204 -8.85 0.94 -7.17
CA LYS A 204 -8.26 1.41 -8.43
C LYS A 204 -7.42 0.36 -9.15
N ASN A 205 -7.53 -0.88 -8.73
CA ASN A 205 -6.75 -2.00 -9.27
C ASN A 205 -5.22 -1.81 -9.11
N ILE A 206 -4.78 -1.10 -8.06
CA ILE A 206 -3.37 -0.98 -7.70
C ILE A 206 -3.04 -2.07 -6.67
N GLY A 207 -2.02 -2.89 -6.94
CA GLY A 207 -1.49 -3.84 -5.96
C GLY A 207 -0.63 -3.11 -4.93
N VAL A 208 -0.80 -3.41 -3.64
CA VAL A 208 -0.08 -2.74 -2.55
C VAL A 208 0.72 -3.74 -1.75
N ILE A 209 2.01 -3.47 -1.54
CA ILE A 209 2.80 -4.13 -0.50
C ILE A 209 3.05 -3.11 0.61
N ILE A 210 2.71 -3.49 1.85
CA ILE A 210 2.87 -2.63 3.01
C ILE A 210 3.72 -3.31 4.08
N THR A 211 4.68 -2.60 4.64
CA THR A 211 5.39 -3.00 5.85
C THR A 211 5.21 -1.92 6.91
N ASP A 212 4.93 -2.33 8.16
CA ASP A 212 4.80 -1.41 9.28
C ASP A 212 5.13 -2.12 10.60
N HIS A 213 5.38 -1.33 11.62
CA HIS A 213 5.51 -1.80 13.01
C HIS A 213 4.15 -1.91 13.71
N ASN A 214 3.16 -1.16 13.24
CA ASN A 214 1.79 -1.19 13.76
C ASN A 214 1.04 -2.38 13.17
N VAL A 215 1.09 -3.50 13.88
CA VAL A 215 0.53 -4.78 13.44
C VAL A 215 -0.98 -4.70 13.26
N ASP A 216 -1.68 -4.13 14.26
CA ASP A 216 -3.14 -3.99 14.25
C ASP A 216 -3.60 -3.19 13.04
N GLU A 217 -2.98 -2.04 12.80
CA GLU A 217 -3.32 -1.13 11.70
C GLU A 217 -3.06 -1.76 10.33
N THR A 218 -1.98 -2.55 10.24
CA THR A 218 -1.63 -3.23 8.98
C THR A 218 -2.57 -4.40 8.71
N LEU A 219 -2.83 -5.26 9.71
CA LEU A 219 -3.72 -6.41 9.56
C LEU A 219 -5.17 -5.98 9.28
N ALA A 220 -5.59 -4.80 9.77
CA ALA A 220 -6.92 -4.27 9.52
C ALA A 220 -7.22 -4.04 8.02
N ILE A 221 -6.20 -3.70 7.22
CA ILE A 221 -6.38 -3.34 5.80
C ILE A 221 -5.86 -4.37 4.82
N THR A 222 -5.04 -5.34 5.25
CA THR A 222 -4.45 -6.33 4.35
C THR A 222 -5.44 -7.45 3.99
N ASP A 223 -5.35 -7.92 2.75
CA ASP A 223 -6.07 -9.11 2.28
C ASP A 223 -5.32 -10.38 2.70
N ARG A 224 -3.99 -10.32 2.58
CA ARG A 224 -3.06 -11.39 2.89
C ARG A 224 -1.77 -10.81 3.47
N THR A 225 -1.15 -11.54 4.36
CA THR A 225 0.08 -11.09 5.04
C THR A 225 1.10 -12.21 5.08
N TYR A 226 2.34 -11.87 4.75
CA TYR A 226 3.52 -12.69 4.98
C TYR A 226 4.17 -12.30 6.31
N LEU A 227 4.30 -13.24 7.22
CA LEU A 227 5.03 -13.06 8.46
C LEU A 227 6.45 -13.60 8.31
N LEU A 228 7.42 -12.70 8.37
CA LEU A 228 8.84 -13.04 8.36
C LEU A 228 9.34 -13.25 9.79
N PHE A 229 10.15 -14.29 9.94
CA PHE A 229 10.87 -14.59 11.17
C PHE A 229 12.25 -15.16 10.84
N GLU A 230 13.31 -14.61 11.42
CA GLU A 230 14.70 -15.04 11.18
C GLU A 230 15.07 -15.17 9.69
N GLY A 231 14.63 -14.21 8.88
CA GLY A 231 14.93 -14.15 7.45
C GLY A 231 14.12 -15.09 6.56
N LYS A 232 13.13 -15.80 7.09
CA LYS A 232 12.26 -16.74 6.35
C LYS A 232 10.80 -16.37 6.50
N ILE A 233 9.96 -16.85 5.60
CA ILE A 233 8.51 -16.80 5.78
C ILE A 233 8.13 -17.86 6.81
N LEU A 234 7.63 -17.42 7.97
CA LEU A 234 7.11 -18.29 9.00
C LEU A 234 5.70 -18.76 8.65
N LYS A 235 4.86 -17.82 8.22
CA LYS A 235 3.47 -18.07 7.86
C LYS A 235 3.01 -17.05 6.82
N ALA A 236 2.08 -17.44 5.97
CA ALA A 236 1.33 -16.54 5.09
C ALA A 236 -0.16 -16.88 5.16
N GLY A 237 -1.02 -15.87 5.11
CA GLY A 237 -2.46 -16.06 5.17
C GLY A 237 -3.21 -14.77 5.45
N SER A 238 -4.51 -14.87 5.67
CA SER A 238 -5.36 -13.76 6.09
C SER A 238 -5.01 -13.30 7.51
N ALA A 239 -5.49 -12.13 7.89
CA ALA A 239 -5.31 -11.62 9.25
C ALA A 239 -5.89 -12.58 10.31
N GLU A 240 -7.03 -13.22 10.01
CA GLU A 240 -7.67 -14.20 10.87
C GLU A 240 -6.83 -15.46 11.04
N GLU A 241 -6.30 -15.99 9.94
CA GLU A 241 -5.43 -17.18 9.94
C GLU A 241 -4.15 -16.93 10.73
N LEU A 242 -3.57 -15.75 10.61
CA LEU A 242 -2.39 -15.37 11.38
C LEU A 242 -2.71 -15.17 12.86
N ALA A 243 -3.82 -14.50 13.17
CA ALA A 243 -4.26 -14.27 14.55
C ALA A 243 -4.65 -15.56 15.27
N ALA A 244 -5.10 -16.59 14.57
CA ALA A 244 -5.45 -17.90 15.12
C ALA A 244 -4.24 -18.83 15.32
N ASP A 245 -3.12 -18.57 14.64
CA ASP A 245 -1.96 -19.45 14.66
C ASP A 245 -1.18 -19.36 15.99
N PRO A 246 -1.01 -20.46 16.74
CA PRO A 246 -0.33 -20.44 18.04
C PRO A 246 1.16 -20.03 17.94
N MET A 247 1.86 -20.38 16.84
CA MET A 247 3.25 -20.04 16.65
C MET A 247 3.39 -18.53 16.36
N VAL A 248 2.52 -17.98 15.53
CA VAL A 248 2.46 -16.54 15.22
C VAL A 248 2.20 -15.74 16.49
N ARG A 249 1.25 -16.16 17.33
CA ARG A 249 0.99 -15.56 18.64
C ARG A 249 2.21 -15.60 19.55
N LYS A 250 2.89 -16.75 19.61
CA LYS A 250 4.05 -16.94 20.48
C LYS A 250 5.23 -16.05 20.10
N VAL A 251 5.51 -15.89 18.80
CA VAL A 251 6.75 -15.24 18.35
C VAL A 251 6.57 -13.78 17.95
N TYR A 252 5.32 -13.32 17.72
CA TYR A 252 5.09 -11.99 17.17
C TYR A 252 3.89 -11.24 17.75
N LEU A 253 2.67 -11.80 17.68
CA LEU A 253 1.45 -11.07 18.05
C LEU A 253 1.25 -10.96 19.58
N GLY A 254 1.74 -11.93 20.35
CA GLY A 254 1.43 -12.06 21.78
C GLY A 254 0.14 -12.84 22.04
N GLN A 255 0.00 -13.36 23.28
CA GLN A 255 -1.11 -14.23 23.65
C GLN A 255 -2.47 -13.52 23.71
N HIS A 256 -2.46 -12.22 24.01
CA HIS A 256 -3.68 -11.39 24.18
C HIS A 256 -4.01 -10.55 22.94
N PHE A 257 -3.39 -10.85 21.79
CA PHE A 257 -3.70 -10.13 20.56
C PHE A 257 -5.15 -10.36 20.13
N GLU A 258 -5.87 -9.26 19.87
CA GLU A 258 -7.22 -9.25 19.34
C GLU A 258 -7.26 -8.47 18.03
N LEU A 259 -7.70 -9.11 16.95
CA LEU A 259 -7.81 -8.46 15.66
C LEU A 259 -8.95 -7.42 15.69
N ARG A 260 -8.58 -6.15 15.53
CA ARG A 260 -9.53 -5.04 15.42
C ARG A 260 -9.81 -4.73 13.97
N ARG A 261 -11.06 -4.78 13.56
CA ARG A 261 -11.49 -4.35 12.22
C ARG A 261 -12.51 -3.22 12.34
N SER A 262 -12.29 -2.18 11.56
CA SER A 262 -13.27 -1.11 11.39
C SER A 262 -14.34 -1.54 10.38
N PRO A 263 -15.65 -1.41 10.69
CA PRO A 263 -16.72 -1.69 9.74
C PRO A 263 -16.59 -0.86 8.45
N THR A 264 -16.06 0.34 8.54
CA THR A 264 -15.81 1.24 7.40
C THR A 264 -14.74 0.66 6.47
N LEU A 265 -13.64 0.15 7.06
CA LEU A 265 -12.56 -0.48 6.28
C LEU A 265 -13.03 -1.79 5.63
N ASP A 266 -13.87 -2.57 6.29
CA ASP A 266 -14.45 -3.79 5.71
C ASP A 266 -15.34 -3.50 4.51
N LYS A 267 -16.12 -2.40 4.54
CA LYS A 267 -16.90 -1.94 3.38
C LYS A 267 -15.99 -1.53 2.22
N LEU A 268 -14.96 -0.73 2.50
CA LEU A 268 -13.99 -0.28 1.47
C LEU A 268 -13.24 -1.46 0.85
N ARG A 269 -12.83 -2.45 1.64
CA ARG A 269 -12.19 -3.67 1.12
C ARG A 269 -13.10 -4.47 0.18
N LYS A 270 -14.41 -4.45 0.41
CA LYS A 270 -15.42 -5.10 -0.43
C LYS A 270 -15.82 -4.25 -1.64
N GLY A 271 -15.16 -3.12 -1.89
CA GLY A 271 -15.49 -2.21 -3.00
C GLY A 271 -16.79 -1.42 -2.78
N GLN A 272 -17.30 -1.38 -1.55
CA GLN A 272 -18.49 -0.62 -1.19
C GLN A 272 -18.10 0.81 -0.78
N PRO A 273 -18.84 1.86 -1.22
CA PRO A 273 -18.55 3.21 -0.79
C PRO A 273 -18.68 3.33 0.73
N ALA A 274 -17.71 3.97 1.37
CA ALA A 274 -17.85 4.41 2.75
C ALA A 274 -18.98 5.45 2.78
N ASN A 275 -20.19 5.05 3.15
CA ASN A 275 -21.29 6.00 3.26
C ASN A 275 -20.89 7.11 4.23
N ALA A 276 -21.20 8.34 3.80
CA ALA A 276 -21.12 9.54 4.59
C ALA A 276 -21.66 9.31 6.01
N ALA A 277 -20.96 9.97 6.95
CA ALA A 277 -21.32 10.16 8.34
C ALA A 277 -22.77 9.83 8.67
N GLU A 278 -23.01 8.90 9.57
CA GLU A 278 -24.17 8.94 10.43
C GLU A 278 -24.11 10.28 11.16
N GLU A 279 -24.92 11.26 10.71
CA GLU A 279 -25.23 12.44 11.47
C GLU A 279 -25.70 11.99 12.84
N LYS A 280 -24.91 12.28 13.87
CA LYS A 280 -25.38 12.15 15.25
C LYS A 280 -26.65 12.97 15.37
N PRO A 281 -27.76 12.41 15.92
CA PRO A 281 -28.93 13.20 16.21
C PRO A 281 -28.51 14.34 17.13
N SER A 282 -28.84 15.56 16.74
CA SER A 282 -28.70 16.75 17.56
C SER A 282 -29.47 16.51 18.86
N GLU A 283 -28.78 16.43 19.99
CA GLU A 283 -29.40 16.50 21.31
C GLU A 283 -30.13 17.85 21.40
N GLU A 284 -31.44 17.79 21.31
CA GLU A 284 -32.31 18.88 21.72
C GLU A 284 -32.09 19.18 23.19
N LYS A 285 -31.53 20.33 23.48
CA LYS A 285 -31.49 20.87 24.83
C LYS A 285 -32.92 21.16 25.27
N PRO A 286 -33.36 20.73 26.47
CA PRO A 286 -34.67 21.11 27.00
C PRO A 286 -34.67 22.60 27.25
N SER A 287 -35.72 23.25 26.74
CA SER A 287 -36.05 24.64 27.05
C SER A 287 -36.38 24.77 28.52
N GLU A 288 -35.54 25.44 29.30
CA GLU A 288 -35.94 25.95 30.62
C GLU A 288 -36.90 27.12 30.41
N GLU A 289 -38.17 26.90 30.70
CA GLU A 289 -39.12 27.94 31.07
C GLU A 289 -38.75 28.52 32.42
N LYS A 290 -38.45 29.81 32.43
CA LYS A 290 -38.92 30.76 33.47
C LYS A 290 -38.80 32.17 32.98
#